data_6b9d39298b70b5be9a55aa4694094807
#
_entry.id   6b9d39298b70b5be9a55aa4694094807
#
_cell.length_a   1.000
_cell.length_b   1.000
_cell.length_c   1.000
_cell.angle_alpha   90.00
_cell.angle_beta   90.00
_cell.angle_gamma   90.00
#
_symmetry.space_group_name_H-M   'P 1'
#
loop_
_entity.id
_entity.type
_entity.pdbx_description
1 polymer ?
#
loop_
_entity_poly.entity_id
_entity_poly.type
_entity_poly.pdbx_seq_one_letter_code
_entity_poly.pdbx_strand_id
1 'polypeptide(L)'
;MPEELDITYKNLCFKINSEFNYLEVIIDDINFSDQESYIASVSVMLEYALSVRPYFIILNKLNSQFKISPILYSFTSKNVIDPLKSSGVRKIICMASEEEYQNHYKDIEIMEPFIKGMTSKAEAIKWIGENRPQKFGINMPTPL
;
A
#
# COMPACT_ATOMS: atom_id res chain seq x y z
N MET A 1 -14.64 -11.56 -5.49
CA MET A 1 -13.55 -11.01 -4.70
C MET A 1 -12.37 -11.96 -4.73
N PRO A 2 -11.16 -11.48 -5.01
CA PRO A 2 -10.01 -12.38 -5.02
C PRO A 2 -9.75 -12.96 -3.63
N GLU A 3 -9.22 -14.17 -3.62
CA GLU A 3 -8.89 -14.87 -2.40
C GLU A 3 -7.69 -14.25 -1.72
N GLU A 4 -7.74 -14.09 -0.42
CA GLU A 4 -6.65 -13.48 0.33
C GLU A 4 -6.11 -14.42 1.40
N LEU A 5 -4.80 -14.35 1.60
CA LEU A 5 -4.13 -15.09 2.65
C LEU A 5 -3.75 -14.11 3.76
N ASP A 6 -4.18 -14.39 4.99
CA ASP A 6 -3.84 -13.55 6.15
C ASP A 6 -2.48 -13.95 6.71
N ILE A 7 -1.63 -12.96 6.91
CA ILE A 7 -0.26 -13.15 7.41
C ILE A 7 -0.04 -12.19 8.58
N THR A 8 0.67 -12.67 9.60
CA THR A 8 1.17 -11.80 10.67
C THR A 8 2.68 -11.86 10.62
N TYR A 9 3.32 -10.70 10.55
CA TYR A 9 4.78 -10.61 10.52
C TYR A 9 5.20 -9.50 11.48
N LYS A 10 5.96 -9.86 12.52
CA LYS A 10 6.45 -8.93 13.54
C LYS A 10 5.34 -8.01 14.05
N ASN A 11 4.22 -8.63 14.43
CA ASN A 11 3.03 -7.98 14.99
C ASN A 11 2.19 -7.14 14.02
N LEU A 12 2.59 -7.03 12.77
CA LEU A 12 1.75 -6.37 11.77
C LEU A 12 0.91 -7.40 11.04
N CYS A 13 -0.31 -7.01 10.69
CA CYS A 13 -1.23 -7.87 9.96
C CYS A 13 -1.26 -7.48 8.50
N PHE A 14 -1.13 -8.49 7.64
CA PHE A 14 -1.13 -8.30 6.20
C PHE A 14 -2.12 -9.24 5.54
N LYS A 15 -2.57 -8.88 4.34
CA LYS A 15 -3.32 -9.78 3.49
C LYS A 15 -2.63 -9.81 2.12
N ILE A 16 -2.47 -11.01 1.58
CA ILE A 16 -1.78 -11.20 0.31
C ILE A 16 -2.73 -11.84 -0.70
N ASN A 17 -2.73 -11.34 -1.92
CA ASN A 17 -3.40 -11.99 -3.03
C ASN A 17 -2.38 -12.20 -4.15
N SER A 18 -2.08 -13.45 -4.47
CA SER A 18 -1.06 -13.77 -5.48
C SER A 18 -1.58 -13.63 -6.91
N GLU A 19 -2.87 -13.75 -7.11
CA GLU A 19 -3.44 -13.61 -8.46
C GLU A 19 -3.41 -12.15 -8.92
N PHE A 20 -3.85 -11.23 -8.06
CA PHE A 20 -3.83 -9.79 -8.37
C PHE A 20 -2.52 -9.14 -7.98
N ASN A 21 -1.67 -9.86 -7.29
CA ASN A 21 -0.32 -9.46 -6.88
C ASN A 21 -0.32 -8.21 -6.03
N TYR A 22 -1.11 -8.22 -4.95
CA TYR A 22 -1.11 -7.11 -4.01
C TYR A 22 -0.83 -7.59 -2.59
N LEU A 23 -0.29 -6.68 -1.79
CA LEU A 23 -0.07 -6.84 -0.37
C LEU A 23 -0.87 -5.74 0.32
N GLU A 24 -1.80 -6.12 1.18
CA GLU A 24 -2.54 -5.15 1.99
C GLU A 24 -1.95 -5.10 3.38
N VAL A 25 -1.68 -3.89 3.87
CA VAL A 25 -1.17 -3.65 5.22
C VAL A 25 -2.32 -3.08 6.03
N ILE A 26 -2.65 -3.73 7.14
CA ILE A 26 -3.71 -3.24 8.02
C ILE A 26 -3.09 -2.24 8.99
N ILE A 27 -3.51 -0.98 8.91
CA ILE A 27 -3.03 0.07 9.79
C ILE A 27 -3.96 0.13 10.99
N ASP A 28 -3.47 -0.22 12.18
CA ASP A 28 -4.28 -0.21 13.39
C ASP A 28 -3.74 0.81 14.38
N ASP A 29 -4.50 1.08 15.45
CA ASP A 29 -4.12 2.10 16.43
C ASP A 29 -3.19 1.57 17.51
N ILE A 30 -2.82 0.29 17.46
CA ILE A 30 -1.87 -0.29 18.39
C ILE A 30 -0.46 -0.14 17.84
N ASN A 31 -0.24 -0.55 16.60
CA ASN A 31 1.07 -0.49 15.98
C ASN A 31 1.39 0.88 15.38
N PHE A 32 0.38 1.75 15.22
CA PHE A 32 0.55 3.08 14.64
C PHE A 32 -0.05 4.11 15.59
N SER A 33 0.40 4.12 16.85
CA SER A 33 -0.21 4.97 17.87
C SER A 33 0.52 6.29 18.10
N ASP A 34 1.83 6.33 17.85
CA ASP A 34 2.63 7.55 18.02
C ASP A 34 3.76 7.55 17.00
N GLN A 35 4.61 8.55 17.06
CA GLN A 35 5.70 8.70 16.09
C GLN A 35 6.67 7.53 16.14
N GLU A 36 7.02 7.08 17.33
CA GLU A 36 7.99 6.01 17.50
C GLU A 36 7.45 4.68 16.97
N SER A 37 6.20 4.34 17.34
CA SER A 37 5.58 3.11 16.86
C SER A 37 5.33 3.17 15.35
N TYR A 38 5.01 4.35 14.82
CA TYR A 38 4.83 4.52 13.39
C TYR A 38 6.13 4.20 12.63
N ILE A 39 7.24 4.79 13.06
CA ILE A 39 8.53 4.57 12.40
C ILE A 39 8.92 3.09 12.45
N ALA A 40 8.74 2.46 13.61
CA ALA A 40 9.04 1.04 13.75
C ALA A 40 8.17 0.19 12.83
N SER A 41 6.87 0.50 12.78
CA SER A 41 5.92 -0.29 12.00
C SER A 41 6.11 -0.14 10.50
N VAL A 42 6.36 1.08 9.99
CA VAL A 42 6.58 1.24 8.56
C VAL A 42 7.91 0.61 8.13
N SER A 43 8.88 0.54 9.04
CA SER A 43 10.14 -0.15 8.75
C SER A 43 9.93 -1.65 8.58
N VAL A 44 9.09 -2.25 9.43
CA VAL A 44 8.72 -3.66 9.31
C VAL A 44 7.91 -3.88 8.03
N MET A 45 7.00 -2.98 7.73
CA MET A 45 6.20 -3.04 6.53
C MET A 45 7.09 -3.04 5.28
N LEU A 46 8.07 -2.16 5.23
CA LEU A 46 9.00 -2.09 4.13
C LEU A 46 9.80 -3.39 3.99
N GLU A 47 10.29 -3.90 5.10
CA GLU A 47 11.05 -5.14 5.11
C GLU A 47 10.23 -6.27 4.49
N TYR A 48 8.97 -6.39 4.91
CA TYR A 48 8.11 -7.47 4.42
C TYR A 48 7.76 -7.27 2.95
N ALA A 49 7.42 -6.04 2.57
CA ALA A 49 7.07 -5.73 1.18
C ALA A 49 8.23 -6.02 0.24
N LEU A 50 9.46 -5.72 0.64
CA LEU A 50 10.62 -6.00 -0.18
C LEU A 50 10.88 -7.50 -0.34
N SER A 51 10.48 -8.30 0.64
CA SER A 51 10.64 -9.76 0.54
C SER A 51 9.54 -10.38 -0.34
N VAL A 52 8.33 -9.85 -0.29
CA VAL A 52 7.19 -10.37 -1.06
C VAL A 52 7.21 -9.87 -2.50
N ARG A 53 7.66 -8.65 -2.72
CA ARG A 53 7.75 -7.99 -4.02
C ARG A 53 6.40 -7.92 -4.74
N PRO A 54 5.37 -7.34 -4.10
CA PRO A 54 4.08 -7.20 -4.76
C PRO A 54 4.12 -6.12 -5.83
N TYR A 55 3.19 -6.16 -6.80
CA TYR A 55 3.04 -5.06 -7.74
C TYR A 55 2.31 -3.89 -7.09
N PHE A 56 1.36 -4.19 -6.20
CA PHE A 56 0.53 -3.16 -5.57
C PHE A 56 0.55 -3.33 -4.07
N ILE A 57 0.60 -2.20 -3.35
CA ILE A 57 0.50 -2.21 -1.90
C ILE A 57 -0.74 -1.42 -1.52
N ILE A 58 -1.58 -1.98 -0.66
CA ILE A 58 -2.74 -1.29 -0.12
C ILE A 58 -2.44 -0.97 1.34
N LEU A 59 -2.49 0.33 1.70
CA LEU A 59 -2.37 0.75 3.08
C LEU A 59 -3.79 1.01 3.57
N ASN A 60 -4.31 0.11 4.39
CA ASN A 60 -5.68 0.19 4.86
C ASN A 60 -5.74 0.97 6.17
N LYS A 61 -6.13 2.25 6.08
CA LYS A 61 -6.26 3.13 7.24
C LYS A 61 -7.71 3.33 7.67
N LEU A 62 -8.63 2.55 7.12
CA LEU A 62 -10.06 2.79 7.39
C LEU A 62 -10.43 2.72 8.86
N ASN A 63 -9.70 1.93 9.65
CA ASN A 63 -9.99 1.75 11.06
C ASN A 63 -8.95 2.40 11.97
N SER A 64 -8.16 3.32 11.44
CA SER A 64 -7.10 3.96 12.22
C SER A 64 -7.41 5.45 12.43
N GLN A 65 -7.12 5.92 13.64
CA GLN A 65 -7.24 7.34 13.96
C GLN A 65 -5.90 8.07 13.84
N PHE A 66 -4.83 7.35 13.58
CA PHE A 66 -3.49 7.95 13.54
C PHE A 66 -3.35 8.91 12.36
N LYS A 67 -2.79 10.08 12.62
CA LYS A 67 -2.55 11.10 11.59
C LYS A 67 -1.07 11.31 11.42
N ILE A 68 -0.63 11.34 10.16
CA ILE A 68 0.77 11.51 9.84
C ILE A 68 1.12 12.99 9.85
N SER A 69 2.11 13.36 10.67
CA SER A 69 2.61 14.74 10.72
C SER A 69 3.50 14.99 9.49
N PRO A 70 3.78 16.27 9.16
CA PRO A 70 4.69 16.57 8.05
C PRO A 70 6.08 15.93 8.21
N ILE A 71 6.58 15.84 9.43
CA ILE A 71 7.87 15.19 9.68
C ILE A 71 7.81 13.71 9.34
N LEU A 72 6.75 13.03 9.77
CA LEU A 72 6.56 11.62 9.46
C LEU A 72 6.32 11.38 7.98
N TYR A 73 5.65 12.31 7.31
CA TYR A 73 5.45 12.19 5.89
C TYR A 73 6.78 12.28 5.14
N SER A 74 7.66 13.19 5.54
CA SER A 74 9.00 13.30 4.94
C SER A 74 9.82 12.04 5.18
N PHE A 75 9.76 11.51 6.40
CA PHE A 75 10.45 10.26 6.72
C PHE A 75 9.95 9.13 5.83
N THR A 76 8.62 9.00 5.69
CA THR A 76 8.02 7.94 4.90
C THR A 76 8.38 8.05 3.43
N SER A 77 8.33 9.26 2.89
CA SER A 77 8.67 9.49 1.50
C SER A 77 10.09 9.02 1.18
N LYS A 78 11.03 9.40 2.01
CA LYS A 78 12.43 9.10 1.76
C LYS A 78 12.80 7.66 2.10
N ASN A 79 12.29 7.14 3.20
CA ASN A 79 12.74 5.85 3.72
C ASN A 79 11.87 4.67 3.36
N VAL A 80 10.66 4.90 2.88
CA VAL A 80 9.73 3.84 2.54
C VAL A 80 9.31 3.92 1.08
N ILE A 81 8.80 5.06 0.65
CA ILE A 81 8.25 5.22 -0.69
C ILE A 81 9.34 5.10 -1.75
N ASP A 82 10.46 5.80 -1.57
CA ASP A 82 11.55 5.74 -2.55
C ASP A 82 12.10 4.32 -2.73
N PRO A 83 12.39 3.57 -1.65
CA PRO A 83 12.81 2.18 -1.83
C PRO A 83 11.77 1.31 -2.50
N LEU A 84 10.48 1.52 -2.24
CA LEU A 84 9.43 0.75 -2.88
C LEU A 84 9.33 1.06 -4.37
N LYS A 85 9.50 2.31 -4.76
CA LYS A 85 9.53 2.67 -6.17
C LYS A 85 10.63 1.91 -6.91
N SER A 86 11.77 1.73 -6.26
CA SER A 86 12.91 1.05 -6.86
C SER A 86 12.78 -0.46 -6.87
N SER A 87 11.83 -1.01 -6.12
CA SER A 87 11.71 -2.46 -5.95
C SER A 87 10.80 -3.14 -6.95
N GLY A 88 10.11 -2.40 -7.81
CA GLY A 88 9.16 -2.96 -8.75
C GLY A 88 7.71 -2.81 -8.35
N VAL A 89 7.44 -2.26 -7.18
CA VAL A 89 6.08 -1.91 -6.79
C VAL A 89 5.58 -0.84 -7.75
N ARG A 90 4.37 -1.00 -8.26
CA ARG A 90 3.83 -0.09 -9.28
C ARG A 90 3.00 1.03 -8.71
N LYS A 91 2.32 0.77 -7.60
CA LYS A 91 1.45 1.77 -6.98
C LYS A 91 1.19 1.43 -5.53
N ILE A 92 1.12 2.46 -4.69
CA ILE A 92 0.65 2.33 -3.32
C ILE A 92 -0.75 2.94 -3.27
N ILE A 93 -1.72 2.16 -2.79
CA ILE A 93 -3.10 2.62 -2.65
C ILE A 93 -3.35 2.86 -1.17
N CYS A 94 -3.69 4.11 -0.82
CA CYS A 94 -4.03 4.44 0.56
C CYS A 94 -5.54 4.46 0.70
N MET A 95 -6.11 3.54 1.46
CA MET A 95 -7.53 3.50 1.73
C MET A 95 -7.81 4.30 2.99
N ALA A 96 -8.61 5.34 2.86
CA ALA A 96 -8.91 6.26 3.94
C ALA A 96 -10.37 6.67 3.87
N SER A 97 -10.84 7.38 4.90
CA SER A 97 -12.21 7.90 4.88
C SER A 97 -12.37 8.93 3.78
N GLU A 98 -13.62 9.20 3.39
CA GLU A 98 -13.90 10.21 2.38
C GLU A 98 -13.34 11.58 2.81
N GLU A 99 -13.49 11.91 4.08
CA GLU A 99 -12.98 13.17 4.61
C GLU A 99 -11.46 13.25 4.48
N GLU A 100 -10.76 12.19 4.86
CA GLU A 100 -9.29 12.18 4.78
C GLU A 100 -8.84 12.20 3.32
N TYR A 101 -9.57 11.53 2.44
CA TYR A 101 -9.25 11.56 1.02
C TYR A 101 -9.33 12.99 0.48
N GLN A 102 -10.43 13.69 0.75
CA GLN A 102 -10.63 15.05 0.26
C GLN A 102 -9.62 16.03 0.86
N ASN A 103 -9.29 15.87 2.13
CA ASN A 103 -8.42 16.83 2.82
C ASN A 103 -6.93 16.52 2.65
N HIS A 104 -6.57 15.35 2.19
CA HIS A 104 -5.16 14.93 2.22
C HIS A 104 -4.72 14.17 0.97
N TYR A 105 -5.32 13.02 0.67
CA TYR A 105 -4.82 12.16 -0.38
C TYR A 105 -5.08 12.67 -1.79
N LYS A 106 -6.10 13.46 -1.98
CA LYS A 106 -6.40 14.06 -3.26
C LYS A 106 -5.23 14.92 -3.75
N ASP A 107 -4.63 15.70 -2.84
CA ASP A 107 -3.48 16.53 -3.18
C ASP A 107 -2.20 15.71 -3.30
N ILE A 108 -2.06 14.69 -2.44
CA ILE A 108 -0.89 13.82 -2.50
C ILE A 108 -0.79 13.11 -3.85
N GLU A 109 -1.92 12.65 -4.40
CA GLU A 109 -1.93 12.00 -5.71
C GLU A 109 -1.36 12.88 -6.81
N ILE A 110 -1.61 14.17 -6.72
CA ILE A 110 -1.12 15.12 -7.72
C ILE A 110 0.38 15.29 -7.61
N MET A 111 0.89 15.38 -6.39
CA MET A 111 2.32 15.62 -6.15
C MET A 111 3.15 14.35 -6.28
N GLU A 112 2.56 13.20 -5.96
CA GLU A 112 3.25 11.92 -6.00
C GLU A 112 2.35 10.88 -6.67
N PRO A 113 2.41 10.74 -8.01
CA PRO A 113 1.52 9.80 -8.72
C PRO A 113 1.71 8.33 -8.37
N PHE A 114 2.79 7.98 -7.69
CA PHE A 114 3.02 6.62 -7.19
C PHE A 114 1.99 6.26 -6.12
N ILE A 115 1.38 7.26 -5.49
CA ILE A 115 0.38 7.06 -4.43
C ILE A 115 -1.00 7.39 -4.96
N LYS A 116 -1.98 6.55 -4.66
CA LYS A 116 -3.36 6.76 -5.05
C LYS A 116 -4.25 6.60 -3.83
N GLY A 117 -5.16 7.55 -3.63
CA GLY A 117 -6.12 7.47 -2.52
C GLY A 117 -7.41 6.81 -2.97
N MET A 118 -8.00 6.01 -2.10
CA MET A 118 -9.30 5.40 -2.35
C MET A 118 -10.06 5.30 -1.04
N THR A 119 -11.37 5.10 -1.12
CA THR A 119 -12.20 5.13 0.08
C THR A 119 -12.80 3.78 0.43
N SER A 120 -12.60 2.75 -0.39
CA SER A 120 -13.10 1.41 -0.08
C SER A 120 -12.21 0.33 -0.67
N LYS A 121 -12.26 -0.84 -0.04
CA LYS A 121 -11.51 -1.99 -0.54
C LYS A 121 -12.06 -2.47 -1.88
N ALA A 122 -13.38 -2.42 -2.06
CA ALA A 122 -13.98 -2.84 -3.33
C ALA A 122 -13.45 -1.99 -4.49
N GLU A 123 -13.30 -0.68 -4.27
CA GLU A 123 -12.73 0.23 -5.26
C GLU A 123 -11.28 -0.13 -5.56
N ALA A 124 -10.50 -0.39 -4.51
CA ALA A 124 -9.10 -0.73 -4.67
C ALA A 124 -8.91 -2.02 -5.47
N ILE A 125 -9.69 -3.05 -5.15
CA ILE A 125 -9.62 -4.33 -5.85
C ILE A 125 -10.01 -4.17 -7.32
N LYS A 126 -11.05 -3.40 -7.59
CA LYS A 126 -11.49 -3.16 -8.96
C LYS A 126 -10.39 -2.45 -9.75
N TRP A 127 -9.81 -1.41 -9.16
CA TRP A 127 -8.75 -0.66 -9.82
C TRP A 127 -7.53 -1.55 -10.10
N ILE A 128 -7.13 -2.37 -9.14
CA ILE A 128 -6.00 -3.28 -9.32
C ILE A 128 -6.29 -4.26 -10.45
N GLY A 129 -7.49 -4.83 -10.47
CA GLY A 129 -7.87 -5.76 -11.53
C GLY A 129 -7.80 -5.15 -12.92
N GLU A 130 -8.13 -3.86 -13.03
CA GLU A 130 -8.10 -3.15 -14.31
C GLU A 130 -6.69 -2.68 -14.71
N ASN A 131 -5.79 -2.58 -13.74
CA ASN A 131 -4.47 -2.02 -13.99
C ASN A 131 -3.32 -3.01 -13.81
N ARG A 132 -3.61 -4.25 -13.48
CA ARG A 132 -2.54 -5.26 -13.34
C ARG A 132 -2.00 -5.64 -14.70
N PRO A 133 -0.73 -6.07 -14.77
CA PRO A 133 -0.16 -6.50 -16.05
C PRO A 133 -0.91 -7.69 -16.60
N GLN A 134 -1.11 -7.69 -17.92
CA GLN A 134 -1.76 -8.80 -18.59
C GLN A 134 -0.80 -9.96 -18.72
N LYS A 135 -1.29 -11.14 -18.44
CA LYS A 135 -0.45 -12.32 -18.55
C LYS A 135 -0.05 -12.60 -19.98
N PHE A 136 -0.97 -12.39 -20.90
CA PHE A 136 -0.67 -12.65 -22.22
C PHE A 136 -0.14 -11.51 -22.96
N GLY A 137 -0.61 -10.42 -22.80
CA GLY A 137 -0.12 -9.23 -23.45
C GLY A 137 1.31 -9.08 -23.27
N ILE A 138 1.81 -9.83 -22.39
CA ILE A 138 3.05 -9.77 -22.10
C ILE A 138 3.74 -10.76 -22.66
N ASN A 139 3.34 -11.57 -22.35
CA ASN A 139 4.03 -12.58 -22.65
C ASN A 139 3.91 -12.92 -23.91
N MET A 140 3.52 -12.67 -24.23
CA MET A 140 3.33 -13.05 -25.26
C MET A 140 4.15 -13.34 -25.92
N PRO A 141 4.32 -13.39 -25.75
CA PRO A 141 4.91 -13.74 -26.21
C PRO A 141 5.49 -14.09 -26.51
N THR A 142 5.66 -14.08 -26.16
CA THR A 142 6.20 -14.42 -26.30
C THR A 142 6.53 -15.06 -26.73
N PRO A 143 6.62 -15.26 -27.04
CA PRO A 143 6.99 -15.78 -27.46
C PRO A 143 7.46 -16.36 -27.91
N LEU A 144 7.74 -16.50 -27.99
CA LEU A 144 8.25 -16.96 -28.40
C LEU A 144 8.58 -17.27 -28.80
#